data_bcf0527704cfdfb6564b56b57e5020ef
#
_entry.id   bcf0527704cfdfb6564b56b57e5020ef
#
_cell.length_a   1.000
_cell.length_b   1.000
_cell.length_c   1.000
_cell.angle_alpha   90.00
_cell.angle_beta   90.00
_cell.angle_gamma   90.00
#
_symmetry.space_group_name_H-M   'P 1'
#
loop_
_entity.id
_entity.type
_entity.pdbx_description
1 polymer ?
#
loop_
_entity_poly.entity_id
_entity_poly.type
_entity_poly.pdbx_seq_one_letter_code
_entity_poly.pdbx_strand_id
1 'polypeptide(L)'
;MRYILLFLMAFNIIPITANAAIDVTSLPPDSALCLALTRIEGQSISLAEVISLAMEHSTMAKDAEAMLASARGNLNRERGEFDPELFGEVSSSSAKQPSASPFSGAAVLNPKSTSGQLGARITLPIGTELEASMVGTKLETNSTFSSLNPEYDAVGSLTFKQPLLKGFGPSAWSNREQAQKGYEAAKLRYEQAMERVRAIAEQTYWELYAAERDVAVSVVTRDLALALMQEADLRVETGFVGPNQANNAKVFLADQELNLLDAQDYVTRASDALGSLIGRRPNGFLRFKTIDTPPQVTRAEQQEDVVARAMEENKELRAAQLDVEGVKAFARAASWDAMPQLDLFGALGGNGLAGTGRDVIFGSDTLRNDMDTKFGDAIDQALNRDYPSWMVGLRLNVPILQRGPQGERNRLRAEVNRAEQRYVQTQRALEEQVRAAHRELEQGQERLQLSEENVKASLDQVRIGLIEYRGGTTTAFELVRLGADLANSQRRYSRTLVRTAKAAAELRVLAPEHE
;
A
#
# COMPACT_ATOMS: atom_id res chain seq x y z
N MET A 1 -11.40 -59.59 20.35
CA MET A 1 -11.45 -58.97 21.68
C MET A 1 -11.17 -57.48 21.45
N ARG A 2 -12.13 -56.75 21.20
CA ARG A 2 -13.08 -55.83 21.87
C ARG A 2 -12.42 -55.07 23.04
N TYR A 3 -12.08 -53.79 22.83
CA TYR A 3 -12.20 -52.72 23.83
C TYR A 3 -12.69 -51.44 23.13
N ILE A 4 -13.96 -51.14 23.39
CA ILE A 4 -14.66 -49.88 23.11
C ILE A 4 -14.31 -48.96 24.26
N LEU A 5 -13.60 -47.85 24.00
CA LEU A 5 -13.41 -46.78 24.97
C LEU A 5 -14.48 -45.71 24.67
N LEU A 6 -15.47 -45.62 25.55
CA LEU A 6 -16.46 -44.56 25.64
C LEU A 6 -15.74 -43.27 26.07
N PHE A 7 -15.70 -42.27 25.18
CA PHE A 7 -15.30 -40.90 25.53
C PHE A 7 -16.55 -40.13 26.00
N LEU A 8 -16.71 -40.03 27.33
CA LEU A 8 -17.69 -39.16 27.95
C LEU A 8 -17.23 -37.69 27.75
N MET A 9 -17.82 -36.97 26.77
CA MET A 9 -17.74 -35.54 26.73
C MET A 9 -18.56 -34.96 27.90
N ALA A 10 -17.88 -34.51 28.94
CA ALA A 10 -18.48 -33.64 29.96
C ALA A 10 -18.77 -32.29 29.32
N PHE A 11 -20.00 -32.07 28.91
CA PHE A 11 -20.53 -30.73 28.62
C PHE A 11 -20.52 -29.94 29.94
N ASN A 12 -19.50 -29.10 30.14
CA ASN A 12 -19.55 -28.06 31.15
C ASN A 12 -20.59 -27.04 30.70
N ILE A 13 -21.81 -27.24 31.14
CA ILE A 13 -22.85 -26.20 31.13
C ILE A 13 -22.38 -25.16 32.13
N ILE A 14 -21.70 -24.11 31.64
CA ILE A 14 -21.51 -22.88 32.40
C ILE A 14 -22.93 -22.36 32.71
N PRO A 15 -23.32 -22.21 33.97
CA PRO A 15 -24.61 -21.64 34.28
C PRO A 15 -24.59 -20.22 33.71
N ILE A 16 -25.45 -19.95 32.72
CA ILE A 16 -25.83 -18.59 32.36
C ILE A 16 -26.46 -18.05 33.65
N THR A 17 -25.67 -17.28 34.40
CA THR A 17 -26.21 -16.51 35.52
C THR A 17 -27.30 -15.63 34.95
N ALA A 18 -28.55 -15.95 35.25
CA ALA A 18 -29.68 -15.11 34.94
C ALA A 18 -29.34 -13.72 35.49
N ASN A 19 -29.03 -12.76 34.62
CA ASN A 19 -28.81 -11.38 34.99
C ASN A 19 -30.11 -10.93 35.70
N ALA A 20 -30.06 -10.78 37.02
CA ALA A 20 -31.19 -10.25 37.77
C ALA A 20 -31.59 -8.91 37.14
N ALA A 21 -32.88 -8.74 36.85
CA ALA A 21 -33.39 -7.51 36.26
C ALA A 21 -32.98 -6.32 37.15
N ILE A 22 -32.64 -5.19 36.53
CA ILE A 22 -32.33 -3.96 37.25
C ILE A 22 -33.68 -3.42 37.77
N ASP A 23 -33.80 -3.19 39.06
CA ASP A 23 -35.00 -2.51 39.59
C ASP A 23 -34.99 -1.03 39.19
N VAL A 24 -35.41 -0.79 37.94
CA VAL A 24 -35.42 0.54 37.31
C VAL A 24 -36.44 1.49 37.96
N THR A 25 -37.39 0.95 38.69
CA THR A 25 -38.44 1.75 39.34
C THR A 25 -37.96 2.42 40.62
N SER A 26 -36.92 1.88 41.25
CA SER A 26 -36.33 2.40 42.48
C SER A 26 -35.11 3.31 42.25
N LEU A 27 -34.45 3.23 41.09
CA LEU A 27 -33.23 3.97 40.77
C LEU A 27 -33.50 5.21 39.89
N PRO A 28 -32.71 6.30 40.05
CA PRO A 28 -32.69 7.37 39.06
C PRO A 28 -32.30 6.82 37.68
N PRO A 29 -32.90 7.30 36.56
CA PRO A 29 -32.65 6.77 35.23
C PRO A 29 -31.17 6.78 34.80
N ASP A 30 -30.41 7.80 35.21
CA ASP A 30 -28.94 7.88 34.94
C ASP A 30 -28.16 6.78 35.68
N SER A 31 -28.55 6.50 36.94
CA SER A 31 -27.91 5.45 37.73
C SER A 31 -28.15 4.06 37.14
N ALA A 32 -29.34 3.83 36.59
CA ALA A 32 -29.71 2.58 35.92
C ALA A 32 -28.86 2.35 34.66
N LEU A 33 -28.66 3.40 33.85
CA LEU A 33 -27.78 3.31 32.65
C LEU A 33 -26.32 3.04 33.03
N CYS A 34 -25.79 3.74 34.04
CA CYS A 34 -24.41 3.50 34.51
C CYS A 34 -24.24 2.05 35.01
N LEU A 35 -25.21 1.54 35.74
CA LEU A 35 -25.19 0.16 36.25
C LEU A 35 -25.28 -0.86 35.12
N ALA A 36 -26.09 -0.61 34.08
CA ALA A 36 -26.16 -1.45 32.89
C ALA A 36 -24.82 -1.49 32.14
N LEU A 37 -24.15 -0.34 31.97
CA LEU A 37 -22.82 -0.25 31.35
C LEU A 37 -21.74 -1.04 32.12
N THR A 38 -21.78 -1.05 33.45
CA THR A 38 -20.81 -1.82 34.25
C THR A 38 -20.99 -3.33 34.10
N ARG A 39 -22.24 -3.79 33.83
CA ARG A 39 -22.56 -5.22 33.64
C ARG A 39 -22.17 -5.77 32.25
N ILE A 40 -21.78 -4.91 31.30
CA ILE A 40 -21.34 -5.39 30.00
C ILE A 40 -19.99 -6.10 30.16
N GLU A 41 -19.96 -7.40 29.87
CA GLU A 41 -18.76 -8.22 29.91
C GLU A 41 -17.97 -8.06 28.61
N GLY A 42 -16.64 -8.00 28.72
CA GLY A 42 -15.73 -7.89 27.59
C GLY A 42 -14.28 -7.67 28.02
N GLN A 43 -13.34 -7.98 27.13
CA GLN A 43 -11.94 -7.64 27.33
C GLN A 43 -11.77 -6.14 27.18
N SER A 44 -11.34 -5.46 28.23
CA SER A 44 -11.07 -4.02 28.19
C SER A 44 -9.93 -3.70 27.22
N ILE A 45 -10.13 -2.70 26.37
CA ILE A 45 -9.13 -2.22 25.42
C ILE A 45 -9.22 -0.68 25.33
N SER A 46 -8.07 -0.01 25.27
CA SER A 46 -8.01 1.45 25.12
C SER A 46 -7.87 1.86 23.65
N LEU A 47 -8.26 3.10 23.35
CA LEU A 47 -8.09 3.69 22.02
C LEU A 47 -6.61 3.70 21.58
N ALA A 48 -5.69 4.05 22.49
CA ALA A 48 -4.27 4.07 22.21
C ALA A 48 -3.74 2.68 21.84
N GLU A 49 -4.19 1.63 22.56
CA GLU A 49 -3.83 0.24 22.25
C GLU A 49 -4.38 -0.19 20.89
N VAL A 50 -5.63 0.14 20.58
CA VAL A 50 -6.27 -0.16 19.28
C VAL A 50 -5.51 0.50 18.13
N ILE A 51 -5.14 1.78 18.25
CA ILE A 51 -4.36 2.50 17.24
C ILE A 51 -3.01 1.82 17.03
N SER A 52 -2.28 1.51 18.11
CA SER A 52 -0.97 0.84 18.03
C SER A 52 -1.07 -0.51 17.31
N LEU A 53 -2.02 -1.35 17.72
CA LEU A 53 -2.23 -2.67 17.12
C LEU A 53 -2.69 -2.58 15.66
N ALA A 54 -3.55 -1.61 15.32
CA ALA A 54 -3.99 -1.41 13.95
C ALA A 54 -2.84 -0.96 13.03
N MET A 55 -1.95 -0.08 13.51
CA MET A 55 -0.77 0.35 12.76
C MET A 55 0.21 -0.81 12.53
N GLU A 56 0.30 -1.77 13.45
CA GLU A 56 1.21 -2.92 13.34
C GLU A 56 0.61 -4.07 12.53
N HIS A 57 -0.68 -4.34 12.68
CA HIS A 57 -1.28 -5.59 12.20
C HIS A 57 -2.30 -5.43 11.08
N SER A 58 -2.82 -4.22 10.83
CA SER A 58 -3.83 -4.05 9.79
C SER A 58 -3.29 -4.40 8.39
N THR A 59 -4.15 -5.03 7.60
CA THR A 59 -3.80 -5.38 6.21
C THR A 59 -3.52 -4.13 5.38
N MET A 60 -4.18 -3.01 5.65
CA MET A 60 -3.96 -1.73 4.97
C MET A 60 -2.55 -1.17 5.25
N ALA A 61 -2.07 -1.24 6.50
CA ALA A 61 -0.71 -0.81 6.85
C ALA A 61 0.35 -1.67 6.14
N LYS A 62 0.18 -3.00 6.17
CA LYS A 62 1.08 -3.95 5.50
C LYS A 62 1.08 -3.81 3.97
N ASP A 63 -0.07 -3.55 3.37
CA ASP A 63 -0.18 -3.29 1.93
C ASP A 63 0.55 -2.00 1.55
N ALA A 64 0.37 -0.93 2.32
CA ALA A 64 1.07 0.33 2.10
C ALA A 64 2.60 0.18 2.26
N GLU A 65 3.07 -0.60 3.23
CA GLU A 65 4.48 -0.95 3.41
C GLU A 65 5.02 -1.74 2.20
N ALA A 66 4.27 -2.73 1.72
CA ALA A 66 4.63 -3.51 0.55
C ALA A 66 4.70 -2.65 -0.73
N MET A 67 3.77 -1.70 -0.91
CA MET A 67 3.80 -0.75 -2.02
C MET A 67 5.04 0.15 -1.96
N LEU A 68 5.42 0.66 -0.78
CA LEU A 68 6.64 1.44 -0.59
C LEU A 68 7.89 0.61 -0.90
N ALA A 69 7.95 -0.64 -0.41
CA ALA A 69 9.05 -1.55 -0.70
C ALA A 69 9.17 -1.87 -2.20
N SER A 70 8.04 -2.06 -2.89
CA SER A 70 7.99 -2.25 -4.34
C SER A 70 8.52 -1.04 -5.11
N ALA A 71 8.09 0.17 -4.72
CA ALA A 71 8.59 1.42 -5.34
C ALA A 71 10.10 1.61 -5.11
N ARG A 72 10.61 1.26 -3.92
CA ARG A 72 12.05 1.25 -3.62
C ARG A 72 12.80 0.24 -4.48
N GLY A 73 12.24 -0.96 -4.66
CA GLY A 73 12.79 -2.00 -5.54
C GLY A 73 12.87 -1.52 -6.99
N ASN A 74 11.82 -0.86 -7.48
CA ASN A 74 11.80 -0.28 -8.82
C ASN A 74 12.89 0.80 -9.00
N LEU A 75 13.05 1.71 -8.03
CA LEU A 75 14.12 2.72 -8.07
C LEU A 75 15.52 2.08 -8.10
N ASN A 76 15.73 1.02 -7.30
CA ASN A 76 17.01 0.32 -7.28
C ASN A 76 17.28 -0.39 -8.62
N ARG A 77 16.25 -0.96 -9.26
CA ARG A 77 16.37 -1.56 -10.61
C ARG A 77 16.83 -0.52 -11.63
N GLU A 78 16.20 0.67 -11.65
CA GLU A 78 16.56 1.72 -12.60
C GLU A 78 17.94 2.35 -12.31
N ARG A 79 18.39 2.31 -11.06
CA ARG A 79 19.76 2.68 -10.69
C ARG A 79 20.78 1.66 -11.15
N GLY A 80 20.43 0.38 -11.08
CA GLY A 80 21.27 -0.73 -11.50
C GLY A 80 21.60 -0.72 -12.99
N GLU A 81 20.86 0.03 -13.82
CA GLU A 81 21.20 0.24 -15.23
C GLU A 81 22.55 0.98 -15.42
N PHE A 82 22.99 1.72 -14.38
CA PHE A 82 24.25 2.46 -14.37
C PHE A 82 25.35 1.75 -13.57
N ASP A 83 25.09 0.56 -13.06
CA ASP A 83 26.10 -0.21 -12.33
C ASP A 83 27.08 -0.87 -13.30
N PRO A 84 28.37 -1.02 -12.93
CA PRO A 84 29.32 -1.74 -13.75
C PRO A 84 28.97 -3.22 -13.84
N GLU A 85 29.01 -3.76 -15.04
CA GLU A 85 28.77 -5.17 -15.33
C GLU A 85 30.06 -5.85 -15.76
N LEU A 86 30.38 -6.98 -15.12
CA LEU A 86 31.44 -7.90 -15.59
C LEU A 86 30.79 -8.98 -16.44
N PHE A 87 31.38 -9.22 -17.60
CA PHE A 87 30.92 -10.27 -18.49
C PHE A 87 32.07 -11.18 -18.93
N GLY A 88 31.74 -12.43 -19.21
CA GLY A 88 32.67 -13.41 -19.71
C GLY A 88 31.98 -14.40 -20.65
N GLU A 89 32.64 -14.74 -21.75
CA GLU A 89 32.15 -15.71 -22.72
C GLU A 89 33.29 -16.64 -23.13
N VAL A 90 32.99 -17.92 -23.27
CA VAL A 90 33.90 -18.91 -23.84
C VAL A 90 33.14 -19.70 -24.90
N SER A 91 33.69 -19.74 -26.09
CA SER A 91 33.12 -20.48 -27.22
C SER A 91 34.15 -21.36 -27.92
N SER A 92 33.70 -22.47 -28.48
CA SER A 92 34.53 -23.32 -29.33
C SER A 92 33.73 -23.73 -30.55
N SER A 93 34.35 -23.55 -31.73
CA SER A 93 33.73 -23.87 -33.00
C SER A 93 34.67 -24.65 -33.88
N SER A 94 34.09 -25.54 -34.68
CA SER A 94 34.82 -26.24 -35.74
C SER A 94 33.91 -26.39 -36.96
N ALA A 95 34.43 -26.05 -38.12
CA ALA A 95 33.64 -26.15 -39.35
C ALA A 95 34.51 -26.76 -40.45
N LYS A 96 34.01 -27.78 -41.15
CA LYS A 96 34.64 -28.33 -42.34
C LYS A 96 34.12 -27.58 -43.57
N GLN A 97 35.05 -26.91 -44.27
CA GLN A 97 34.74 -26.10 -45.46
C GLN A 97 35.50 -26.63 -46.67
N PRO A 98 34.79 -27.12 -47.70
CA PRO A 98 35.47 -27.45 -48.96
C PRO A 98 36.05 -26.19 -49.59
N SER A 99 37.28 -26.25 -50.09
CA SER A 99 37.94 -25.12 -50.70
C SER A 99 38.34 -25.47 -52.13
N ALA A 100 37.98 -24.57 -53.05
CA ALA A 100 38.42 -24.67 -54.47
C ALA A 100 39.73 -23.92 -54.74
N SER A 101 40.28 -23.20 -53.72
CA SER A 101 41.51 -22.43 -53.89
C SER A 101 42.75 -23.35 -53.77
N PRO A 102 43.68 -23.36 -54.72
CA PRO A 102 44.91 -24.07 -54.57
C PRO A 102 45.80 -23.54 -53.40
N PHE A 103 45.57 -22.31 -52.95
CA PHE A 103 46.28 -21.69 -51.83
C PHE A 103 45.64 -21.96 -50.48
N SER A 104 44.60 -22.80 -50.37
CA SER A 104 43.97 -23.15 -49.08
C SER A 104 44.83 -24.18 -48.31
N GLY A 105 45.75 -24.84 -48.94
CA GLY A 105 46.64 -25.86 -48.35
C GLY A 105 45.89 -27.18 -47.97
N ALA A 106 44.59 -27.29 -48.25
CA ALA A 106 43.84 -28.51 -48.11
C ALA A 106 42.56 -28.44 -48.97
N ALA A 107 42.08 -29.56 -49.51
CA ALA A 107 40.85 -29.64 -50.29
C ALA A 107 39.59 -29.40 -49.38
N VAL A 108 39.70 -29.76 -48.10
CA VAL A 108 38.72 -29.47 -47.06
C VAL A 108 39.44 -28.85 -45.88
N LEU A 109 39.20 -27.56 -45.65
CA LEU A 109 39.69 -26.87 -44.46
C LEU A 109 38.87 -27.28 -43.25
N ASN A 110 39.52 -27.48 -42.11
CA ASN A 110 38.91 -27.82 -40.85
C ASN A 110 39.46 -26.91 -39.72
N PRO A 111 39.16 -25.59 -39.77
CA PRO A 111 39.56 -24.72 -38.69
C PRO A 111 38.79 -25.08 -37.42
N LYS A 112 39.51 -25.11 -36.30
CA LYS A 112 38.96 -25.23 -34.95
C LYS A 112 39.36 -23.98 -34.18
N SER A 113 38.40 -23.17 -33.84
CA SER A 113 38.59 -21.93 -33.07
C SER A 113 38.04 -22.10 -31.67
N THR A 114 38.81 -21.71 -30.67
CA THR A 114 38.35 -21.57 -29.28
C THR A 114 38.62 -20.13 -28.86
N SER A 115 37.56 -19.39 -28.51
CA SER A 115 37.64 -17.99 -28.13
C SER A 115 37.13 -17.80 -26.72
N GLY A 116 37.84 -16.99 -25.96
CA GLY A 116 37.42 -16.51 -24.64
C GLY A 116 37.41 -14.98 -24.64
N GLN A 117 36.37 -14.41 -24.09
CA GLN A 117 36.23 -12.96 -23.86
C GLN A 117 35.97 -12.70 -22.40
N LEU A 118 36.62 -11.70 -21.82
CA LEU A 118 36.38 -11.18 -20.49
C LEU A 118 36.37 -9.65 -20.58
N GLY A 119 35.42 -9.01 -19.88
CA GLY A 119 35.33 -7.57 -19.90
C GLY A 119 34.49 -6.99 -18.82
N ALA A 120 34.49 -5.66 -18.75
CA ALA A 120 33.64 -4.85 -17.92
C ALA A 120 33.02 -3.74 -18.75
N ARG A 121 31.74 -3.47 -18.53
CA ARG A 121 31.03 -2.36 -19.19
C ARG A 121 30.25 -1.56 -18.16
N ILE A 122 30.06 -0.27 -18.43
CA ILE A 122 29.30 0.66 -17.61
C ILE A 122 28.61 1.70 -18.50
N THR A 123 27.37 1.99 -18.19
CA THR A 123 26.61 3.11 -18.79
C THR A 123 26.55 4.26 -17.79
N LEU A 124 27.05 5.42 -18.17
CA LEU A 124 26.98 6.62 -17.31
C LEU A 124 25.62 7.31 -17.45
N PRO A 125 25.17 8.07 -16.42
CA PRO A 125 23.86 8.74 -16.46
C PRO A 125 23.66 9.71 -17.63
N ILE A 126 24.69 10.19 -18.25
CA ILE A 126 24.64 11.05 -19.45
C ILE A 126 24.46 10.27 -20.75
N GLY A 127 24.38 8.91 -20.68
CA GLY A 127 24.25 8.03 -21.83
C GLY A 127 25.58 7.56 -22.42
N THR A 128 26.74 7.88 -21.79
CA THR A 128 28.04 7.38 -22.23
C THR A 128 28.15 5.90 -21.88
N GLU A 129 28.45 5.09 -22.88
CA GLU A 129 28.78 3.68 -22.71
C GLU A 129 30.32 3.52 -22.75
N LEU A 130 30.87 2.88 -21.72
CA LEU A 130 32.29 2.53 -21.65
C LEU A 130 32.42 1.02 -21.53
N GLU A 131 33.29 0.41 -22.32
CA GLU A 131 33.56 -1.01 -22.23
C GLU A 131 35.07 -1.25 -22.33
N ALA A 132 35.58 -2.05 -21.40
CA ALA A 132 36.95 -2.59 -21.47
C ALA A 132 36.84 -4.11 -21.61
N SER A 133 37.47 -4.67 -22.67
CA SER A 133 37.40 -6.10 -22.90
C SER A 133 38.74 -6.66 -23.39
N MET A 134 38.98 -7.93 -23.09
CA MET A 134 40.07 -8.75 -23.57
C MET A 134 39.49 -9.98 -24.26
N VAL A 135 39.81 -10.16 -25.52
CA VAL A 135 39.43 -11.32 -26.32
C VAL A 135 40.69 -12.13 -26.61
N GLY A 136 40.65 -13.40 -26.34
CA GLY A 136 41.74 -14.33 -26.71
C GLY A 136 41.17 -15.46 -27.55
N THR A 137 41.83 -15.76 -28.68
CA THR A 137 41.40 -16.80 -29.60
C THR A 137 42.57 -17.77 -29.87
N LYS A 138 42.28 -19.07 -29.76
CA LYS A 138 43.16 -20.16 -30.24
C LYS A 138 42.57 -20.70 -31.53
N LEU A 139 43.37 -20.66 -32.60
CA LEU A 139 43.02 -21.22 -33.91
C LEU A 139 43.93 -22.41 -34.24
N GLU A 140 43.33 -23.54 -34.52
CA GLU A 140 43.99 -24.73 -35.05
C GLU A 140 43.47 -25.01 -36.47
N THR A 141 44.35 -25.24 -37.44
CA THR A 141 43.93 -25.48 -38.82
C THR A 141 44.76 -26.60 -39.47
N ASN A 142 44.17 -27.29 -40.44
CA ASN A 142 44.86 -28.27 -41.28
C ASN A 142 45.44 -27.66 -42.58
N SER A 143 45.39 -26.33 -42.73
CA SER A 143 45.99 -25.64 -43.83
C SER A 143 47.54 -25.81 -43.80
N THR A 144 48.12 -26.25 -44.89
CA THR A 144 49.61 -26.35 -45.03
C THR A 144 50.27 -24.99 -45.22
N PHE A 145 49.49 -23.93 -45.49
CA PHE A 145 49.96 -22.55 -45.62
C PHE A 145 49.83 -21.71 -44.36
N SER A 146 49.35 -22.29 -43.24
CA SER A 146 49.38 -21.62 -41.96
C SER A 146 50.82 -21.65 -41.39
N SER A 147 51.39 -20.47 -41.15
CA SER A 147 52.72 -20.31 -40.57
C SER A 147 52.78 -20.48 -39.07
N LEU A 148 51.57 -20.41 -38.37
CA LEU A 148 51.38 -20.70 -36.95
C LEU A 148 50.28 -21.74 -36.78
N ASN A 149 50.53 -22.77 -35.96
CA ASN A 149 49.52 -23.77 -35.64
C ASN A 149 49.90 -24.57 -34.38
N PRO A 150 49.25 -24.34 -33.23
CA PRO A 150 48.15 -23.38 -33.02
C PRO A 150 48.60 -21.92 -33.14
N GLU A 151 47.67 -21.09 -33.59
CA GLU A 151 47.77 -19.63 -33.58
C GLU A 151 47.01 -19.09 -32.40
N TYR A 152 47.57 -18.12 -31.67
CA TYR A 152 46.94 -17.45 -30.54
C TYR A 152 46.86 -15.96 -30.82
N ASP A 153 45.63 -15.45 -30.92
CA ASP A 153 45.34 -14.03 -31.03
C ASP A 153 44.85 -13.50 -29.70
N ALA A 154 45.30 -12.32 -29.30
CA ALA A 154 44.76 -11.58 -28.18
C ALA A 154 44.48 -10.13 -28.59
N VAL A 155 43.30 -9.63 -28.23
CA VAL A 155 42.88 -8.25 -28.48
C VAL A 155 42.36 -7.64 -27.17
N GLY A 156 43.09 -6.68 -26.65
CA GLY A 156 42.65 -5.82 -25.57
C GLY A 156 42.04 -4.54 -26.13
N SER A 157 40.83 -4.17 -25.69
CA SER A 157 40.18 -2.97 -26.19
C SER A 157 39.47 -2.18 -25.08
N LEU A 158 39.56 -0.86 -25.16
CA LEU A 158 38.78 0.10 -24.43
C LEU A 158 37.93 0.88 -25.42
N THR A 159 36.62 0.73 -25.35
CA THR A 159 35.68 1.41 -26.23
C THR A 159 34.85 2.43 -25.47
N PHE A 160 34.51 3.52 -26.12
CA PHE A 160 33.53 4.47 -25.62
C PHE A 160 32.56 4.84 -26.73
N LYS A 161 31.31 5.10 -26.30
CA LYS A 161 30.25 5.63 -27.15
C LYS A 161 29.52 6.71 -26.38
N GLN A 162 29.46 7.90 -26.95
CA GLN A 162 28.78 9.05 -26.39
C GLN A 162 27.67 9.50 -27.33
N PRO A 163 26.39 9.29 -27.00
CA PRO A 163 25.32 9.92 -27.74
C PRO A 163 25.37 11.44 -27.50
N LEU A 164 25.17 12.22 -28.56
CA LEU A 164 25.22 13.69 -28.51
C LEU A 164 23.83 14.31 -28.68
N LEU A 165 22.86 13.56 -29.21
CA LEU A 165 21.48 13.98 -29.39
C LEU A 165 20.54 12.91 -28.81
N LYS A 166 19.94 12.05 -29.64
CA LYS A 166 19.11 10.94 -29.17
C LYS A 166 19.91 10.03 -28.24
N GLY A 167 19.35 9.73 -27.04
CA GLY A 167 20.05 8.93 -26.03
C GLY A 167 20.93 9.75 -25.07
N PHE A 168 21.04 11.08 -25.27
CA PHE A 168 21.80 11.96 -24.38
C PHE A 168 20.91 12.58 -23.29
N GLY A 169 21.47 12.82 -22.13
CA GLY A 169 20.87 13.61 -21.08
C GLY A 169 19.51 13.07 -20.61
N PRO A 170 18.42 13.85 -20.75
CA PRO A 170 17.09 13.43 -20.27
C PRO A 170 16.63 12.08 -20.83
N SER A 171 17.03 11.72 -22.03
CA SER A 171 16.78 10.42 -22.64
C SER A 171 17.42 9.27 -21.83
N ALA A 172 18.66 9.46 -21.38
CA ALA A 172 19.42 8.44 -20.68
C ALA A 172 18.94 8.19 -19.24
N TRP A 173 18.49 9.24 -18.51
CA TRP A 173 18.15 9.08 -17.08
C TRP A 173 16.64 9.14 -16.77
N SER A 174 15.76 9.25 -17.77
CA SER A 174 14.32 9.44 -17.56
C SER A 174 13.66 8.34 -16.73
N ASN A 175 14.06 7.07 -16.94
CA ASN A 175 13.56 5.93 -16.16
C ASN A 175 13.90 6.08 -14.68
N ARG A 176 15.15 6.42 -14.38
CA ARG A 176 15.61 6.66 -13.01
C ARG A 176 14.91 7.87 -12.38
N GLU A 177 14.74 8.98 -13.11
CA GLU A 177 14.04 10.17 -12.61
C GLU A 177 12.58 9.85 -12.30
N GLN A 178 11.88 9.16 -13.20
CA GLN A 178 10.49 8.73 -12.97
C GLN A 178 10.39 7.79 -11.77
N ALA A 179 11.28 6.80 -11.66
CA ALA A 179 11.30 5.87 -10.54
C ALA A 179 11.61 6.57 -9.21
N GLN A 180 12.48 7.60 -9.22
CA GLN A 180 12.75 8.43 -8.05
C GLN A 180 11.50 9.20 -7.61
N LYS A 181 10.79 9.86 -8.56
CA LYS A 181 9.53 10.55 -8.26
C LYS A 181 8.45 9.59 -7.80
N GLY A 182 8.37 8.41 -8.41
CA GLY A 182 7.46 7.33 -7.98
C GLY A 182 7.73 6.83 -6.57
N TYR A 183 9.00 6.69 -6.17
CA TYR A 183 9.36 6.33 -4.80
C TYR A 183 9.01 7.43 -3.79
N GLU A 184 9.27 8.70 -4.11
CA GLU A 184 8.89 9.84 -3.28
C GLU A 184 7.36 9.93 -3.10
N ALA A 185 6.59 9.71 -4.18
CA ALA A 185 5.14 9.64 -4.13
C ALA A 185 4.65 8.46 -3.28
N ALA A 186 5.24 7.28 -3.43
CA ALA A 186 4.91 6.10 -2.64
C ALA A 186 5.20 6.29 -1.14
N LYS A 187 6.26 7.03 -0.79
CA LYS A 187 6.56 7.39 0.61
C LYS A 187 5.45 8.27 1.21
N LEU A 188 5.01 9.30 0.49
CA LEU A 188 3.91 10.16 0.94
C LEU A 188 2.60 9.38 1.07
N ARG A 189 2.31 8.47 0.13
CA ARG A 189 1.13 7.58 0.21
C ARG A 189 1.20 6.61 1.37
N TYR A 190 2.39 6.10 1.69
CA TYR A 190 2.58 5.28 2.90
C TYR A 190 2.24 6.08 4.17
N GLU A 191 2.77 7.29 4.30
CA GLU A 191 2.47 8.16 5.43
C GLU A 191 0.97 8.50 5.51
N GLN A 192 0.32 8.80 4.37
CA GLN A 192 -1.12 9.02 4.30
C GLN A 192 -1.94 7.78 4.69
N ALA A 193 -1.50 6.60 4.27
CA ALA A 193 -2.14 5.34 4.63
C ALA A 193 -2.06 5.07 6.13
N MET A 194 -0.94 5.38 6.79
CA MET A 194 -0.80 5.24 8.24
C MET A 194 -1.75 6.18 9.00
N GLU A 195 -1.89 7.44 8.57
CA GLU A 195 -2.90 8.36 9.13
C GLU A 195 -4.33 7.85 8.91
N ARG A 196 -4.58 7.27 7.74
CA ARG A 196 -5.89 6.67 7.43
C ARG A 196 -6.18 5.45 8.30
N VAL A 197 -5.19 4.58 8.56
CA VAL A 197 -5.31 3.45 9.49
C VAL A 197 -5.65 3.93 10.90
N ARG A 198 -4.98 4.99 11.38
CA ARG A 198 -5.26 5.62 12.66
C ARG A 198 -6.71 6.11 12.73
N ALA A 199 -7.19 6.83 11.72
CA ALA A 199 -8.56 7.32 11.69
C ALA A 199 -9.59 6.19 11.65
N ILE A 200 -9.35 5.13 10.87
CA ILE A 200 -10.22 3.95 10.81
C ILE A 200 -10.25 3.24 12.17
N ALA A 201 -9.10 3.14 12.87
CA ALA A 201 -9.01 2.56 14.19
C ALA A 201 -9.86 3.36 15.21
N GLU A 202 -9.74 4.70 15.20
CA GLU A 202 -10.58 5.58 16.02
C GLU A 202 -12.07 5.42 15.67
N GLN A 203 -12.43 5.42 14.40
CA GLN A 203 -13.81 5.29 13.94
C GLN A 203 -14.42 3.96 14.37
N THR A 204 -13.69 2.86 14.24
CA THR A 204 -14.15 1.51 14.63
C THR A 204 -14.26 1.38 16.13
N TYR A 205 -13.34 1.98 16.89
CA TYR A 205 -13.39 2.01 18.35
C TYR A 205 -14.62 2.77 18.87
N TRP A 206 -14.91 3.95 18.32
CA TRP A 206 -16.09 4.73 18.70
C TRP A 206 -17.40 4.08 18.26
N GLU A 207 -17.37 3.29 17.18
CA GLU A 207 -18.53 2.48 16.79
C GLU A 207 -18.86 1.42 17.85
N LEU A 208 -17.84 0.72 18.38
CA LEU A 208 -18.00 -0.24 19.46
C LEU A 208 -18.54 0.46 20.73
N TYR A 209 -18.01 1.64 21.07
CA TYR A 209 -18.50 2.45 22.18
C TYR A 209 -20.01 2.78 22.05
N ALA A 210 -20.45 3.22 20.87
CA ALA A 210 -21.87 3.49 20.63
C ALA A 210 -22.74 2.23 20.77
N ALA A 211 -22.25 1.10 20.23
CA ALA A 211 -22.94 -0.17 20.32
C ALA A 211 -23.10 -0.67 21.77
N GLU A 212 -22.08 -0.49 22.61
CA GLU A 212 -22.16 -0.82 24.04
C GLU A 212 -23.23 0.01 24.74
N ARG A 213 -23.33 1.30 24.45
CA ARG A 213 -24.35 2.17 25.02
C ARG A 213 -25.75 1.80 24.53
N ASP A 214 -25.89 1.44 23.26
CA ASP A 214 -27.17 0.97 22.70
C ASP A 214 -27.66 -0.31 23.41
N VAL A 215 -26.75 -1.25 23.77
CA VAL A 215 -27.08 -2.42 24.60
C VAL A 215 -27.53 -2.00 26.01
N ALA A 216 -26.76 -1.12 26.65
CA ALA A 216 -27.11 -0.66 28.02
C ALA A 216 -28.50 0.02 28.07
N VAL A 217 -28.79 0.89 27.09
CA VAL A 217 -30.11 1.52 26.95
C VAL A 217 -31.21 0.47 26.73
N SER A 218 -30.95 -0.53 25.86
CA SER A 218 -31.93 -1.60 25.60
C SER A 218 -32.19 -2.48 26.81
N VAL A 219 -31.17 -2.76 27.65
CA VAL A 219 -31.34 -3.48 28.93
C VAL A 219 -32.22 -2.70 29.87
N VAL A 220 -31.94 -1.41 30.10
CA VAL A 220 -32.74 -0.54 30.98
C VAL A 220 -34.17 -0.44 30.51
N THR A 221 -34.41 -0.28 29.21
CA THR A 221 -35.77 -0.16 28.66
C THR A 221 -36.53 -1.48 28.72
N ARG A 222 -35.88 -2.62 28.51
CA ARG A 222 -36.47 -3.95 28.67
C ARG A 222 -36.85 -4.19 30.13
N ASP A 223 -35.99 -3.83 31.10
CA ASP A 223 -36.28 -4.02 32.53
C ASP A 223 -37.43 -3.12 32.97
N LEU A 224 -37.51 -1.90 32.46
CA LEU A 224 -38.70 -1.02 32.67
C LEU A 224 -39.98 -1.66 32.10
N ALA A 225 -39.92 -2.17 30.86
CA ALA A 225 -41.07 -2.83 30.23
C ALA A 225 -41.55 -4.06 31.01
N LEU A 226 -40.59 -4.85 31.55
CA LEU A 226 -40.89 -6.00 32.40
C LEU A 226 -41.60 -5.60 33.70
N ALA A 227 -41.09 -4.56 34.39
CA ALA A 227 -41.71 -4.05 35.62
C ALA A 227 -43.14 -3.54 35.36
N LEU A 228 -43.35 -2.83 34.26
CA LEU A 228 -44.66 -2.32 33.86
C LEU A 228 -45.64 -3.44 33.49
N MET A 229 -45.16 -4.49 32.81
CA MET A 229 -45.99 -5.66 32.50
C MET A 229 -46.43 -6.39 33.77
N GLN A 230 -45.51 -6.61 34.71
CA GLN A 230 -45.85 -7.23 36.02
C GLN A 230 -46.87 -6.42 36.81
N GLU A 231 -46.74 -5.10 36.83
CA GLU A 231 -47.70 -4.22 37.51
C GLU A 231 -49.06 -4.19 36.80
N ALA A 232 -49.07 -4.17 35.44
CA ALA A 232 -50.32 -4.22 34.68
C ALA A 232 -51.09 -5.54 34.91
N ASP A 233 -50.40 -6.68 34.97
CA ASP A 233 -51.01 -7.97 35.29
C ASP A 233 -51.64 -7.96 36.70
N LEU A 234 -50.92 -7.43 37.71
CA LEU A 234 -51.41 -7.31 39.07
C LEU A 234 -52.68 -6.42 39.17
N ARG A 235 -52.70 -5.31 38.41
CA ARG A 235 -53.87 -4.40 38.35
C ARG A 235 -55.07 -5.03 37.63
N VAL A 236 -54.85 -5.89 36.64
CA VAL A 236 -55.89 -6.68 35.99
C VAL A 236 -56.48 -7.70 36.98
N GLU A 237 -55.65 -8.43 37.73
CA GLU A 237 -56.06 -9.40 38.73
C GLU A 237 -56.91 -8.74 39.84
N THR A 238 -56.55 -7.51 40.22
CA THR A 238 -57.30 -6.74 41.22
C THR A 238 -58.52 -6.00 40.68
N GLY A 239 -58.80 -6.09 39.38
CA GLY A 239 -59.97 -5.49 38.72
C GLY A 239 -59.84 -3.97 38.46
N PHE A 240 -58.70 -3.34 38.71
CA PHE A 240 -58.52 -1.90 38.53
C PHE A 240 -58.37 -1.48 37.04
N VAL A 241 -57.94 -2.41 36.17
CA VAL A 241 -57.76 -2.13 34.75
C VAL A 241 -58.26 -3.29 33.90
N GLY A 242 -58.61 -3.01 32.62
CA GLY A 242 -59.06 -4.04 31.69
C GLY A 242 -57.90 -4.85 31.09
N PRO A 243 -58.14 -6.09 30.55
CA PRO A 243 -57.14 -7.00 29.99
C PRO A 243 -56.31 -6.41 28.84
N ASN A 244 -56.86 -5.42 28.12
CA ASN A 244 -56.13 -4.75 27.02
C ASN A 244 -54.87 -4.03 27.51
N GLN A 245 -54.83 -3.51 28.73
CA GLN A 245 -53.64 -2.82 29.28
C GLN A 245 -52.50 -3.82 29.54
N ALA A 246 -52.80 -5.00 30.08
CA ALA A 246 -51.82 -6.07 30.24
C ALA A 246 -51.27 -6.58 28.88
N ASN A 247 -52.17 -6.72 27.88
CA ASN A 247 -51.74 -7.12 26.55
C ASN A 247 -50.84 -6.07 25.88
N ASN A 248 -51.12 -4.78 26.01
CA ASN A 248 -50.28 -3.71 25.51
C ASN A 248 -48.88 -3.71 26.16
N ALA A 249 -48.84 -3.94 27.51
CA ALA A 249 -47.55 -4.05 28.20
C ALA A 249 -46.74 -5.30 27.75
N LYS A 250 -47.42 -6.43 27.47
CA LYS A 250 -46.78 -7.63 26.92
C LYS A 250 -46.19 -7.40 25.50
N VAL A 251 -46.93 -6.72 24.62
CA VAL A 251 -46.44 -6.34 23.29
C VAL A 251 -45.21 -5.44 23.41
N PHE A 252 -45.28 -4.42 24.29
CA PHE A 252 -44.14 -3.53 24.50
C PHE A 252 -42.91 -4.28 25.05
N LEU A 253 -43.06 -5.21 26.00
CA LEU A 253 -41.98 -6.03 26.50
C LEU A 253 -41.34 -6.85 25.37
N ALA A 254 -42.17 -7.52 24.56
CA ALA A 254 -41.65 -8.31 23.42
C ALA A 254 -40.85 -7.45 22.41
N ASP A 255 -41.34 -6.24 22.13
CA ASP A 255 -40.61 -5.29 21.26
C ASP A 255 -39.26 -4.87 21.88
N GLN A 256 -39.19 -4.65 23.20
CA GLN A 256 -37.93 -4.31 23.86
C GLN A 256 -36.95 -5.50 23.95
N GLU A 257 -37.47 -6.72 24.09
CA GLU A 257 -36.63 -7.94 24.01
C GLU A 257 -36.02 -8.12 22.62
N LEU A 258 -36.79 -7.89 21.55
CA LEU A 258 -36.24 -7.89 20.17
C LEU A 258 -35.18 -6.81 19.99
N ASN A 259 -35.46 -5.58 20.44
CA ASN A 259 -34.46 -4.49 20.36
C ASN A 259 -33.16 -4.81 21.13
N LEU A 260 -33.26 -5.54 22.25
CA LEU A 260 -32.09 -5.97 23.01
C LEU A 260 -31.29 -7.02 22.26
N LEU A 261 -31.96 -8.00 21.62
CA LEU A 261 -31.29 -9.01 20.81
C LEU A 261 -30.52 -8.36 19.61
N ASP A 262 -31.18 -7.43 18.93
CA ASP A 262 -30.57 -6.69 17.83
C ASP A 262 -29.35 -5.87 18.29
N ALA A 263 -29.42 -5.21 19.44
CA ALA A 263 -28.32 -4.46 20.03
C ALA A 263 -27.16 -5.38 20.45
N GLN A 264 -27.44 -6.57 20.99
CA GLN A 264 -26.44 -7.57 21.38
C GLN A 264 -25.71 -8.14 20.15
N ASP A 265 -26.43 -8.39 19.06
CA ASP A 265 -25.82 -8.81 17.81
C ASP A 265 -24.94 -7.69 17.20
N TYR A 266 -25.43 -6.46 17.23
CA TYR A 266 -24.68 -5.32 16.71
C TYR A 266 -23.38 -5.05 17.47
N VAL A 267 -23.36 -5.11 18.82
CA VAL A 267 -22.12 -4.94 19.59
C VAL A 267 -21.12 -6.07 19.33
N THR A 268 -21.60 -7.29 19.09
CA THR A 268 -20.74 -8.41 18.73
C THR A 268 -20.09 -8.18 17.36
N ARG A 269 -20.87 -7.77 16.38
CA ARG A 269 -20.35 -7.40 15.04
C ARG A 269 -19.35 -6.24 15.10
N ALA A 270 -19.61 -5.21 15.90
CA ALA A 270 -18.68 -4.09 16.07
C ALA A 270 -17.35 -4.55 16.71
N SER A 271 -17.42 -5.45 17.70
CA SER A 271 -16.23 -6.06 18.32
C SER A 271 -15.46 -6.94 17.33
N ASP A 272 -16.15 -7.71 16.49
CA ASP A 272 -15.51 -8.53 15.46
C ASP A 272 -14.83 -7.66 14.39
N ALA A 273 -15.43 -6.55 13.99
CA ALA A 273 -14.83 -5.58 13.07
C ALA A 273 -13.54 -4.98 13.66
N LEU A 274 -13.57 -4.60 14.95
CA LEU A 274 -12.39 -4.13 15.67
C LEU A 274 -11.31 -5.21 15.72
N GLY A 275 -11.69 -6.44 16.07
CA GLY A 275 -10.77 -7.59 16.11
C GLY A 275 -10.12 -7.89 14.76
N SER A 276 -10.87 -7.77 13.67
CA SER A 276 -10.36 -7.92 12.31
C SER A 276 -9.34 -6.82 11.95
N LEU A 277 -9.60 -5.59 12.36
CA LEU A 277 -8.71 -4.45 12.10
C LEU A 277 -7.37 -4.60 12.83
N ILE A 278 -7.42 -4.97 14.12
CA ILE A 278 -6.21 -5.11 14.96
C ILE A 278 -5.53 -6.48 14.82
N GLY A 279 -6.11 -7.39 14.02
CA GLY A 279 -5.57 -8.74 13.81
C GLY A 279 -5.62 -9.64 15.06
N ARG A 280 -6.47 -9.32 16.04
CA ARG A 280 -6.52 -10.00 17.34
C ARG A 280 -7.97 -10.22 17.79
N ARG A 281 -8.24 -11.36 18.43
CA ARG A 281 -9.53 -11.64 19.05
C ARG A 281 -9.46 -11.49 20.58
N PRO A 282 -10.59 -11.22 21.28
CA PRO A 282 -10.62 -11.15 22.73
C PRO A 282 -10.18 -12.48 23.36
N ASN A 283 -9.33 -12.43 24.38
CA ASN A 283 -8.88 -13.60 25.12
C ASN A 283 -9.87 -13.95 26.24
N GLY A 284 -10.53 -15.10 26.13
CA GLY A 284 -11.45 -15.58 27.17
C GLY A 284 -12.78 -14.82 27.28
N PHE A 285 -13.03 -13.86 26.40
CA PHE A 285 -14.27 -13.09 26.33
C PHE A 285 -14.90 -13.21 24.94
N LEU A 286 -16.21 -12.98 24.84
CA LEU A 286 -16.93 -12.98 23.56
C LEU A 286 -16.64 -11.72 22.75
N ARG A 287 -16.22 -10.60 23.39
CA ARG A 287 -16.06 -9.28 22.75
C ARG A 287 -15.05 -8.40 23.47
N PHE A 288 -14.62 -7.35 22.79
CA PHE A 288 -13.90 -6.23 23.39
C PHE A 288 -14.87 -5.28 24.12
N LYS A 289 -14.34 -4.52 25.08
CA LYS A 289 -15.05 -3.48 25.83
C LYS A 289 -14.21 -2.21 25.82
N THR A 290 -14.83 -1.09 25.46
CA THR A 290 -14.19 0.22 25.45
C THR A 290 -14.04 0.79 26.85
N ILE A 291 -12.90 1.47 27.11
CA ILE A 291 -12.64 2.14 28.39
C ILE A 291 -12.60 3.67 28.29
N ASP A 292 -12.36 4.21 27.10
CA ASP A 292 -12.28 5.64 26.86
C ASP A 292 -13.64 6.23 26.50
N THR A 293 -13.78 7.54 26.67
CA THR A 293 -14.94 8.30 26.24
C THR A 293 -14.55 9.20 25.07
N PRO A 294 -15.43 9.38 24.06
CA PRO A 294 -15.14 10.26 22.94
C PRO A 294 -14.82 11.68 23.42
N PRO A 295 -13.78 12.32 22.84
CA PRO A 295 -13.41 13.67 23.22
C PRO A 295 -14.56 14.64 22.87
N GLN A 296 -14.83 15.58 23.78
CA GLN A 296 -15.66 16.73 23.42
C GLN A 296 -14.84 17.64 22.51
N VAL A 297 -15.25 17.74 21.26
CA VAL A 297 -14.53 18.53 20.26
C VAL A 297 -14.68 20.01 20.57
N THR A 298 -13.58 20.71 20.74
CA THR A 298 -13.52 22.17 20.85
C THR A 298 -13.83 22.81 19.48
N ARG A 299 -14.23 24.07 19.50
CA ARG A 299 -14.69 24.87 18.38
C ARG A 299 -13.94 24.61 17.06
N ALA A 300 -14.65 24.37 15.98
CA ALA A 300 -14.08 24.19 14.65
C ALA A 300 -13.37 25.50 14.21
N GLU A 301 -12.18 25.35 13.58
CA GLU A 301 -11.48 26.45 12.90
C GLU A 301 -12.33 26.99 11.73
N GLN A 302 -11.92 28.12 11.14
CA GLN A 302 -12.63 28.63 9.96
C GLN A 302 -12.44 27.66 8.77
N GLN A 303 -13.52 27.43 8.03
CA GLN A 303 -13.52 26.43 6.92
C GLN A 303 -12.45 26.75 5.87
N GLU A 304 -12.26 28.03 5.53
CA GLU A 304 -11.31 28.48 4.54
C GLU A 304 -9.86 28.20 4.94
N ASP A 305 -9.52 28.34 6.22
CA ASP A 305 -8.18 28.07 6.75
C ASP A 305 -7.86 26.57 6.70
N VAL A 306 -8.85 25.73 7.05
CA VAL A 306 -8.72 24.27 6.97
C VAL A 306 -8.55 23.80 5.52
N VAL A 307 -9.32 24.39 4.58
CA VAL A 307 -9.17 24.10 3.15
C VAL A 307 -7.79 24.52 2.64
N ALA A 308 -7.31 25.71 3.01
CA ALA A 308 -5.99 26.19 2.60
C ALA A 308 -4.88 25.26 3.10
N ARG A 309 -4.92 24.87 4.38
CA ARG A 309 -3.98 23.92 4.98
C ARG A 309 -4.03 22.55 4.27
N ALA A 310 -5.21 22.01 4.00
CA ALA A 310 -5.36 20.76 3.28
C ALA A 310 -4.74 20.81 1.88
N MET A 311 -4.93 21.91 1.15
CA MET A 311 -4.34 22.09 -0.19
C MET A 311 -2.82 22.16 -0.17
N GLU A 312 -2.22 22.65 0.90
CA GLU A 312 -0.77 22.77 1.04
C GLU A 312 -0.13 21.51 1.59
N GLU A 313 -0.75 20.85 2.57
CA GLU A 313 -0.11 19.80 3.37
C GLU A 313 -0.56 18.39 3.05
N ASN A 314 -1.68 18.20 2.32
CA ASN A 314 -2.20 16.87 2.06
C ASN A 314 -1.20 16.01 1.26
N LYS A 315 -0.82 14.88 1.84
CA LYS A 315 0.23 13.99 1.32
C LYS A 315 -0.18 13.32 0.00
N GLU A 316 -1.47 12.98 -0.18
CA GLU A 316 -1.95 12.39 -1.43
C GLU A 316 -1.91 13.41 -2.57
N LEU A 317 -2.27 14.68 -2.31
CA LEU A 317 -2.17 15.73 -3.31
C LEU A 317 -0.72 15.98 -3.72
N ARG A 318 0.21 15.99 -2.77
CA ARG A 318 1.66 16.10 -3.04
C ARG A 318 2.19 14.88 -3.81
N ALA A 319 1.73 13.68 -3.47
CA ALA A 319 2.07 12.46 -4.22
C ALA A 319 1.57 12.52 -5.67
N ALA A 320 0.33 12.98 -5.88
CA ALA A 320 -0.22 13.18 -7.23
C ALA A 320 0.58 14.22 -8.05
N GLN A 321 1.12 15.24 -7.41
CA GLN A 321 2.01 16.19 -8.07
C GLN A 321 3.33 15.53 -8.52
N LEU A 322 3.92 14.69 -7.68
CA LEU A 322 5.12 13.93 -8.02
C LEU A 322 4.88 12.94 -9.18
N ASP A 323 3.69 12.35 -9.26
CA ASP A 323 3.32 11.51 -10.41
C ASP A 323 3.30 12.32 -11.71
N VAL A 324 2.78 13.55 -11.69
CA VAL A 324 2.83 14.47 -12.85
C VAL A 324 4.29 14.75 -13.24
N GLU A 325 5.16 15.02 -12.27
CA GLU A 325 6.58 15.27 -12.52
C GLU A 325 7.27 14.04 -13.14
N GLY A 326 6.94 12.84 -12.69
CA GLY A 326 7.43 11.59 -13.26
C GLY A 326 7.04 11.41 -14.73
N VAL A 327 5.78 11.68 -15.08
CA VAL A 327 5.34 11.63 -16.49
C VAL A 327 6.00 12.74 -17.33
N LYS A 328 6.24 13.93 -16.76
CA LYS A 328 6.98 15.03 -17.41
C LYS A 328 8.43 14.63 -17.71
N ALA A 329 9.07 13.82 -16.88
CA ALA A 329 10.42 13.30 -17.16
C ALA A 329 10.44 12.48 -18.46
N PHE A 330 9.49 11.57 -18.66
CA PHE A 330 9.36 10.81 -19.90
C PHE A 330 9.03 11.69 -21.12
N ALA A 331 8.17 12.70 -20.96
CA ALA A 331 7.85 13.62 -22.06
C ALA A 331 9.06 14.46 -22.50
N ARG A 332 9.94 14.84 -21.55
CA ARG A 332 11.22 15.49 -21.84
C ARG A 332 12.15 14.54 -22.60
N ALA A 333 12.30 13.30 -22.13
CA ALA A 333 13.11 12.27 -22.79
C ALA A 333 12.64 12.01 -24.24
N ALA A 334 11.34 11.85 -24.46
CA ALA A 334 10.79 11.64 -25.78
C ALA A 334 11.05 12.81 -26.76
N SER A 335 11.22 14.02 -26.24
CA SER A 335 11.59 15.17 -27.05
C SER A 335 13.05 15.08 -27.53
N TRP A 336 13.95 14.49 -26.73
CA TRP A 336 15.31 14.19 -27.11
C TRP A 336 15.38 12.97 -28.03
N ASP A 337 14.58 11.94 -27.76
CA ASP A 337 14.52 10.73 -28.60
C ASP A 337 13.94 10.98 -30.00
N ALA A 338 13.22 12.09 -30.16
CA ALA A 338 12.73 12.54 -31.46
C ALA A 338 13.80 13.27 -32.29
N MET A 339 15.00 13.52 -31.73
CA MET A 339 16.12 14.08 -32.47
C MET A 339 16.83 12.99 -33.32
N PRO A 340 17.60 13.38 -34.34
CA PRO A 340 18.48 12.46 -35.01
C PRO A 340 19.46 11.80 -34.03
N GLN A 341 19.88 10.58 -34.31
CA GLN A 341 20.96 9.93 -33.57
C GLN A 341 22.31 10.42 -34.07
N LEU A 342 23.07 11.02 -33.17
CA LEU A 342 24.45 11.43 -33.42
C LEU A 342 25.32 10.89 -32.29
N ASP A 343 26.16 9.92 -32.60
CA ASP A 343 27.05 9.28 -31.65
C ASP A 343 28.51 9.62 -31.98
N LEU A 344 29.25 10.06 -30.97
CA LEU A 344 30.72 10.04 -30.98
C LEU A 344 31.15 8.68 -30.41
N PHE A 345 31.98 7.94 -31.14
CA PHE A 345 32.50 6.67 -30.68
C PHE A 345 34.00 6.59 -30.89
N GLY A 346 34.66 5.80 -30.07
CA GLY A 346 36.07 5.54 -30.20
C GLY A 346 36.49 4.22 -29.56
N ALA A 347 37.60 3.73 -29.98
CA ALA A 347 38.26 2.56 -29.44
C ALA A 347 39.75 2.77 -29.35
N LEU A 348 40.33 2.31 -28.25
CA LEU A 348 41.78 2.19 -28.06
C LEU A 348 42.08 0.72 -27.80
N GLY A 349 43.07 0.14 -28.50
CA GLY A 349 43.37 -1.27 -28.33
C GLY A 349 44.83 -1.61 -28.47
N GLY A 350 45.15 -2.82 -28.13
CA GLY A 350 46.40 -3.50 -28.39
C GLY A 350 46.11 -4.91 -28.91
N ASN A 351 46.90 -5.34 -29.88
CA ASN A 351 46.81 -6.67 -30.46
C ASN A 351 48.03 -7.47 -30.05
N GLY A 352 47.90 -8.78 -29.98
CA GLY A 352 48.99 -9.70 -29.70
C GLY A 352 48.82 -10.97 -30.53
N LEU A 353 49.91 -11.47 -31.04
CA LEU A 353 49.98 -12.70 -31.83
C LEU A 353 51.07 -13.61 -31.26
N ALA A 354 50.73 -14.85 -31.01
CA ALA A 354 51.66 -15.90 -30.57
C ALA A 354 51.29 -17.24 -31.23
N GLY A 355 52.13 -18.22 -31.09
CA GLY A 355 51.84 -19.56 -31.60
C GLY A 355 53.06 -20.40 -31.82
N THR A 356 52.84 -21.62 -32.33
CA THR A 356 53.92 -22.53 -32.70
C THR A 356 54.17 -22.44 -34.21
N GLY A 357 55.40 -22.05 -34.59
CA GLY A 357 55.85 -21.90 -35.95
C GLY A 357 55.79 -23.20 -36.74
N ARG A 358 55.42 -23.08 -38.01
CA ARG A 358 55.47 -24.19 -38.99
C ARG A 358 56.08 -23.69 -40.24
N ASP A 359 56.93 -24.52 -40.81
CA ASP A 359 57.52 -24.28 -42.14
C ASP A 359 56.45 -24.37 -43.23
N VAL A 360 56.36 -23.35 -44.03
CA VAL A 360 55.44 -23.28 -45.17
C VAL A 360 56.22 -23.47 -46.46
N ILE A 361 55.88 -24.51 -47.24
CA ILE A 361 56.58 -24.89 -48.49
C ILE A 361 55.79 -24.31 -49.67
N PHE A 362 56.45 -23.47 -50.45
CA PHE A 362 55.97 -22.93 -51.72
C PHE A 362 56.81 -23.44 -52.88
N GLY A 363 56.42 -24.51 -53.53
CA GLY A 363 57.16 -25.11 -54.58
C GLY A 363 58.56 -25.61 -54.15
N SER A 364 59.63 -24.95 -54.58
CA SER A 364 61.01 -25.24 -54.15
C SER A 364 61.49 -24.44 -52.95
N ASP A 365 60.72 -23.41 -52.51
CA ASP A 365 61.10 -22.52 -51.45
C ASP A 365 60.40 -22.90 -50.13
N THR A 366 61.11 -22.78 -49.01
CA THR A 366 60.60 -23.04 -47.68
C THR A 366 60.69 -21.76 -46.84
N LEU A 367 59.55 -21.25 -46.46
CA LEU A 367 59.48 -20.16 -45.48
C LEU A 367 59.56 -20.78 -44.09
N ARG A 368 60.65 -20.60 -43.39
CA ARG A 368 60.86 -21.10 -42.03
C ARG A 368 60.30 -20.16 -41.03
N ASN A 369 59.59 -20.71 -39.99
CA ASN A 369 59.07 -19.98 -38.88
C ASN A 369 59.44 -20.73 -37.61
N ASP A 370 60.40 -20.21 -36.85
CA ASP A 370 60.91 -20.80 -35.60
C ASP A 370 60.19 -20.20 -34.32
N MET A 371 59.07 -19.54 -34.52
CA MET A 371 58.31 -18.98 -33.39
C MET A 371 57.79 -20.11 -32.49
N ASP A 372 58.07 -20.03 -31.19
CA ASP A 372 57.54 -20.93 -30.15
C ASP A 372 57.13 -20.10 -28.95
N THR A 373 55.96 -19.50 -29.05
CA THR A 373 55.36 -18.60 -28.04
C THR A 373 54.01 -19.13 -27.57
N LYS A 374 53.64 -18.78 -26.37
CA LYS A 374 52.42 -19.28 -25.70
C LYS A 374 51.34 -18.23 -25.76
N PHE A 375 50.10 -18.64 -25.43
CA PHE A 375 48.94 -17.77 -25.34
C PHE A 375 49.15 -16.55 -24.40
N GLY A 376 49.91 -16.73 -23.29
CA GLY A 376 50.26 -15.64 -22.37
C GLY A 376 51.07 -14.53 -23.05
N ASP A 377 51.94 -14.86 -23.99
CA ASP A 377 52.76 -13.88 -24.71
C ASP A 377 51.90 -12.99 -25.63
N ALA A 378 50.83 -13.55 -26.22
CA ALA A 378 49.87 -12.76 -26.99
C ALA A 378 49.08 -11.80 -26.08
N ILE A 379 48.68 -12.24 -24.88
CA ILE A 379 48.01 -11.37 -23.90
C ILE A 379 48.95 -10.25 -23.45
N ASP A 380 50.21 -10.55 -23.15
CA ASP A 380 51.20 -9.55 -22.71
C ASP A 380 51.43 -8.48 -23.79
N GLN A 381 51.58 -8.89 -25.06
CA GLN A 381 51.69 -7.97 -26.21
C GLN A 381 50.45 -7.06 -26.32
N ALA A 382 49.25 -7.63 -26.17
CA ALA A 382 47.99 -6.86 -26.22
C ALA A 382 47.88 -5.86 -25.07
N LEU A 383 48.26 -6.24 -23.84
CA LEU A 383 48.24 -5.38 -22.67
C LEU A 383 49.28 -4.27 -22.72
N ASN A 384 50.50 -4.59 -23.16
CA ASN A 384 51.61 -3.63 -23.36
C ASN A 384 51.39 -2.73 -24.56
N ARG A 385 50.38 -3.07 -25.41
CA ARG A 385 50.09 -2.36 -26.66
C ARG A 385 51.29 -2.36 -27.63
N ASP A 386 51.97 -3.47 -27.76
CA ASP A 386 53.10 -3.60 -28.69
C ASP A 386 52.64 -3.34 -30.14
N TYR A 387 51.39 -3.74 -30.44
CA TYR A 387 50.71 -3.45 -31.71
C TYR A 387 49.45 -2.60 -31.44
N PRO A 388 49.59 -1.27 -31.29
CA PRO A 388 48.52 -0.40 -30.91
C PRO A 388 47.49 -0.21 -32.03
N SER A 389 46.22 -0.17 -31.65
CA SER A 389 45.13 0.20 -32.54
C SER A 389 44.28 1.33 -31.93
N TRP A 390 43.75 2.22 -32.76
CA TRP A 390 42.82 3.23 -32.33
C TRP A 390 41.80 3.54 -33.42
N MET A 391 40.62 3.95 -33.00
CA MET A 391 39.56 4.39 -33.89
C MET A 391 38.77 5.52 -33.19
N VAL A 392 38.41 6.53 -33.95
CA VAL A 392 37.47 7.57 -33.53
C VAL A 392 36.56 7.91 -34.70
N GLY A 393 35.27 8.11 -34.42
CA GLY A 393 34.32 8.42 -35.48
C GLY A 393 33.05 9.03 -34.98
N LEU A 394 32.29 9.60 -35.91
CA LEU A 394 30.94 10.10 -35.71
C LEU A 394 29.97 9.25 -36.52
N ARG A 395 28.89 8.86 -35.91
CA ARG A 395 27.80 8.12 -36.58
C ARG A 395 26.55 8.97 -36.55
N LEU A 396 26.06 9.34 -37.71
CA LEU A 396 24.78 10.07 -37.87
C LEU A 396 23.73 9.15 -38.46
N ASN A 397 22.57 9.06 -37.81
CA ASN A 397 21.42 8.28 -38.25
C ASN A 397 20.17 9.15 -38.21
N VAL A 398 19.59 9.47 -39.37
CA VAL A 398 18.46 10.37 -39.51
C VAL A 398 17.28 9.62 -40.12
N PRO A 399 16.22 9.28 -39.35
CA PRO A 399 15.03 8.67 -39.92
C PRO A 399 14.25 9.71 -40.73
N ILE A 400 14.08 9.47 -42.03
CA ILE A 400 13.51 10.46 -42.97
C ILE A 400 12.10 10.89 -42.60
N LEU A 401 11.24 9.98 -42.17
CA LEU A 401 9.81 10.31 -41.83
C LEU A 401 9.57 10.55 -40.35
N GLN A 402 10.42 10.11 -39.47
CA GLN A 402 10.38 10.30 -38.00
C GLN A 402 9.03 9.99 -37.32
N ARG A 403 8.13 9.23 -37.97
CA ARG A 403 6.76 8.99 -37.50
C ARG A 403 6.70 8.32 -36.11
N GLY A 404 7.60 7.35 -35.84
CA GLY A 404 7.68 6.66 -34.57
C GLY A 404 8.05 7.60 -33.42
N PRO A 405 9.21 8.26 -33.44
CA PRO A 405 9.62 9.19 -32.39
C PRO A 405 8.66 10.39 -32.19
N GLN A 406 8.13 10.94 -33.29
CA GLN A 406 7.15 12.02 -33.19
C GLN A 406 5.82 11.55 -32.60
N GLY A 407 5.38 10.34 -32.97
CA GLY A 407 4.19 9.70 -32.39
C GLY A 407 4.35 9.52 -30.88
N GLU A 408 5.49 9.00 -30.45
CA GLU A 408 5.79 8.77 -29.03
C GLU A 408 5.85 10.09 -28.24
N ARG A 409 6.51 11.12 -28.78
CA ARG A 409 6.50 12.47 -28.19
C ARG A 409 5.08 13.02 -28.01
N ASN A 410 4.23 12.86 -29.02
CA ASN A 410 2.84 13.34 -28.95
C ASN A 410 2.02 12.53 -27.96
N ARG A 411 2.22 11.22 -27.90
CA ARG A 411 1.59 10.32 -26.92
C ARG A 411 1.95 10.76 -25.48
N LEU A 412 3.23 10.94 -25.19
CA LEU A 412 3.70 11.32 -23.86
C LEU A 412 3.27 12.76 -23.47
N ARG A 413 3.17 13.69 -24.43
CA ARG A 413 2.56 15.01 -24.16
C ARG A 413 1.08 14.89 -23.77
N ALA A 414 0.33 14.03 -24.45
CA ALA A 414 -1.05 13.76 -24.07
C ALA A 414 -1.16 13.08 -22.69
N GLU A 415 -0.22 12.21 -22.34
CA GLU A 415 -0.16 11.61 -21.00
C GLU A 415 0.15 12.65 -19.91
N VAL A 416 1.01 13.64 -20.17
CA VAL A 416 1.23 14.77 -19.24
C VAL A 416 -0.08 15.52 -19.01
N ASN A 417 -0.79 15.90 -20.07
CA ASN A 417 -2.07 16.58 -19.95
C ASN A 417 -3.08 15.74 -19.14
N ARG A 418 -3.12 14.43 -19.37
CA ARG A 418 -3.96 13.51 -18.62
C ARG A 418 -3.57 13.44 -17.14
N ALA A 419 -2.29 13.39 -16.83
CA ALA A 419 -1.79 13.40 -15.45
C ALA A 419 -2.13 14.71 -14.74
N GLU A 420 -1.98 15.85 -15.41
CA GLU A 420 -2.38 17.16 -14.89
C GLU A 420 -3.89 17.26 -14.62
N GLN A 421 -4.73 16.71 -15.51
CA GLN A 421 -6.18 16.66 -15.25
C GLN A 421 -6.54 15.76 -14.06
N ARG A 422 -5.84 14.65 -13.87
CA ARG A 422 -6.01 13.79 -12.67
C ARG A 422 -5.62 14.55 -11.41
N TYR A 423 -4.51 15.27 -11.42
CA TYR A 423 -4.09 16.13 -10.29
C TYR A 423 -5.18 17.14 -9.94
N VAL A 424 -5.72 17.88 -10.94
CA VAL A 424 -6.82 18.84 -10.73
C VAL A 424 -8.07 18.15 -10.18
N GLN A 425 -8.38 16.92 -10.65
CA GLN A 425 -9.49 16.14 -10.14
C GLN A 425 -9.28 15.77 -8.65
N THR A 426 -8.09 15.30 -8.29
CA THR A 426 -7.73 15.01 -6.90
C THR A 426 -7.84 16.25 -6.02
N GLN A 427 -7.37 17.40 -6.49
CA GLN A 427 -7.47 18.67 -5.80
C GLN A 427 -8.93 19.07 -5.51
N ARG A 428 -9.80 18.98 -6.52
CA ARG A 428 -11.24 19.27 -6.35
C ARG A 428 -11.93 18.30 -5.41
N ALA A 429 -11.62 17.01 -5.51
CA ALA A 429 -12.17 15.99 -4.62
C ALA A 429 -11.73 16.22 -3.18
N LEU A 430 -10.47 16.58 -2.95
CA LEU A 430 -9.97 16.92 -1.62
C LEU A 430 -10.71 18.14 -1.04
N GLU A 431 -10.88 19.22 -1.81
CA GLU A 431 -11.63 20.39 -1.36
C GLU A 431 -13.07 20.03 -0.95
N GLU A 432 -13.76 19.24 -1.78
CA GLU A 432 -15.12 18.79 -1.49
C GLU A 432 -15.18 17.96 -0.19
N GLN A 433 -14.24 17.02 -0.01
CA GLN A 433 -14.15 16.18 1.19
C GLN A 433 -13.86 17.00 2.44
N VAL A 434 -12.92 17.96 2.39
CA VAL A 434 -12.59 18.84 3.51
C VAL A 434 -13.80 19.69 3.90
N ARG A 435 -14.48 20.31 2.93
CA ARG A 435 -15.69 21.10 3.17
C ARG A 435 -16.83 20.24 3.75
N ALA A 436 -16.97 19.00 3.30
CA ALA A 436 -17.98 18.08 3.83
C ALA A 436 -17.66 17.66 5.26
N ALA A 437 -16.43 17.27 5.56
CA ALA A 437 -16.00 16.88 6.90
C ALA A 437 -16.07 18.05 7.90
N HIS A 438 -15.69 19.26 7.46
CA HIS A 438 -15.79 20.47 8.29
C HIS A 438 -17.25 20.79 8.66
N ARG A 439 -18.18 20.80 7.66
CA ARG A 439 -19.61 21.02 7.92
C ARG A 439 -20.20 19.96 8.86
N GLU A 440 -19.77 18.71 8.69
CA GLU A 440 -20.24 17.63 9.57
C GLU A 440 -19.75 17.84 11.01
N LEU A 441 -18.52 18.31 11.21
CA LEU A 441 -17.97 18.63 12.52
C LEU A 441 -18.70 19.82 13.15
N GLU A 442 -18.89 20.93 12.44
CA GLU A 442 -19.57 22.13 12.91
C GLU A 442 -21.02 21.85 13.30
N GLN A 443 -21.79 21.24 12.39
CA GLN A 443 -23.17 20.85 12.67
C GLN A 443 -23.27 19.75 13.74
N GLY A 444 -22.24 18.88 13.82
CA GLY A 444 -22.14 17.83 14.84
C GLY A 444 -22.09 18.40 16.24
N GLN A 445 -21.37 19.49 16.45
CA GLN A 445 -21.29 20.18 17.75
C GLN A 445 -22.65 20.75 18.18
N GLU A 446 -23.36 21.43 17.28
CA GLU A 446 -24.69 21.95 17.55
C GLU A 446 -25.71 20.82 17.86
N ARG A 447 -25.68 19.76 17.03
CA ARG A 447 -26.51 18.57 17.25
C ARG A 447 -26.19 17.89 18.57
N LEU A 448 -24.94 17.87 19.01
CA LEU A 448 -24.52 17.27 20.28
C LEU A 448 -25.14 18.04 21.46
N GLN A 449 -25.04 19.36 21.45
CA GLN A 449 -25.64 20.22 22.47
C GLN A 449 -27.17 20.02 22.55
N LEU A 450 -27.86 20.08 21.40
CA LEU A 450 -29.31 19.88 21.36
C LEU A 450 -29.73 18.47 21.81
N SER A 451 -28.94 17.45 21.48
CA SER A 451 -29.23 16.07 21.91
C SER A 451 -28.98 15.87 23.41
N GLU A 452 -28.00 16.56 24.00
CA GLU A 452 -27.75 16.55 25.44
C GLU A 452 -28.93 17.22 26.20
N GLU A 453 -29.41 18.37 25.73
CA GLU A 453 -30.59 19.04 26.28
C GLU A 453 -31.84 18.15 26.19
N ASN A 454 -32.00 17.44 25.05
CA ASN A 454 -33.11 16.50 24.86
C ASN A 454 -33.04 15.33 25.87
N VAL A 455 -31.84 14.75 26.11
CA VAL A 455 -31.68 13.71 27.14
C VAL A 455 -32.07 14.24 28.52
N LYS A 456 -31.61 15.44 28.92
CA LYS A 456 -31.95 16.05 30.20
C LYS A 456 -33.48 16.25 30.34
N ALA A 457 -34.12 16.80 29.31
CA ALA A 457 -35.59 17.00 29.33
C ALA A 457 -36.34 15.65 29.39
N SER A 458 -35.92 14.64 28.63
CA SER A 458 -36.53 13.30 28.67
C SER A 458 -36.34 12.60 30.02
N LEU A 459 -35.20 12.79 30.69
CA LEU A 459 -34.96 12.31 32.06
C LEU A 459 -35.91 12.92 33.06
N ASP A 460 -36.10 14.24 32.99
CA ASP A 460 -37.05 14.96 33.88
C ASP A 460 -38.49 14.51 33.62
N GLN A 461 -38.88 14.30 32.34
CA GLN A 461 -40.20 13.77 32.00
C GLN A 461 -40.46 12.38 32.63
N VAL A 462 -39.49 11.46 32.51
CA VAL A 462 -39.59 10.11 33.11
C VAL A 462 -39.69 10.22 34.65
N ARG A 463 -38.90 11.11 35.28
CA ARG A 463 -38.93 11.33 36.73
C ARG A 463 -40.30 11.82 37.18
N ILE A 464 -40.86 12.82 36.50
CA ILE A 464 -42.21 13.35 36.79
C ILE A 464 -43.26 12.27 36.54
N GLY A 465 -43.21 11.59 35.39
CA GLY A 465 -44.14 10.51 35.05
C GLY A 465 -44.16 9.37 36.06
N LEU A 466 -43.02 9.01 36.67
CA LEU A 466 -42.95 8.04 37.75
C LEU A 466 -43.70 8.51 39.02
N ILE A 467 -43.59 9.81 39.37
CA ILE A 467 -44.30 10.39 40.52
C ILE A 467 -45.79 10.39 40.25
N GLU A 468 -46.24 10.84 39.08
CA GLU A 468 -47.64 10.88 38.66
C GLU A 468 -48.26 9.47 38.59
N TYR A 469 -47.50 8.50 38.09
CA TYR A 469 -47.93 7.10 38.01
C TYR A 469 -48.14 6.50 39.41
N ARG A 470 -47.22 6.75 40.34
CA ARG A 470 -47.37 6.35 41.76
C ARG A 470 -48.56 7.06 42.45
N GLY A 471 -48.84 8.30 42.05
CA GLY A 471 -49.99 9.07 42.49
C GLY A 471 -51.32 8.67 41.84
N GLY A 472 -51.31 7.77 40.86
CA GLY A 472 -52.49 7.33 40.11
C GLY A 472 -53.05 8.35 39.12
N THR A 473 -52.32 9.41 38.80
CA THR A 473 -52.77 10.51 37.93
C THR A 473 -52.38 10.29 36.45
N THR A 474 -51.49 9.31 36.15
CA THR A 474 -51.15 8.91 34.78
C THR A 474 -51.25 7.40 34.58
N THR A 475 -51.22 6.94 33.32
CA THR A 475 -51.36 5.52 32.96
C THR A 475 -50.00 4.86 32.76
N ALA A 476 -49.95 3.51 32.90
CA ALA A 476 -48.75 2.73 32.55
C ALA A 476 -48.33 2.95 31.09
N PHE A 477 -49.28 3.14 30.18
CA PHE A 477 -49.01 3.42 28.77
C PHE A 477 -48.21 4.72 28.57
N GLU A 478 -48.57 5.79 29.29
CA GLU A 478 -47.85 7.06 29.21
C GLU A 478 -46.41 6.92 29.75
N LEU A 479 -46.23 6.19 30.85
CA LEU A 479 -44.88 5.94 31.39
C LEU A 479 -44.02 5.10 30.44
N VAL A 480 -44.59 4.11 29.75
CA VAL A 480 -43.97 3.36 28.70
C VAL A 480 -43.48 4.28 27.57
N ARG A 481 -44.33 5.19 27.13
CA ARG A 481 -44.03 6.18 26.10
C ARG A 481 -42.87 7.07 26.52
N LEU A 482 -42.88 7.61 27.72
CA LEU A 482 -41.79 8.44 28.26
C LEU A 482 -40.46 7.66 28.36
N GLY A 483 -40.51 6.40 28.77
CA GLY A 483 -39.35 5.53 28.82
C GLY A 483 -38.76 5.25 27.42
N ALA A 484 -39.61 5.02 26.43
CA ALA A 484 -39.17 4.84 25.03
C ALA A 484 -38.57 6.13 24.45
N ASP A 485 -39.16 7.29 24.77
CA ASP A 485 -38.65 8.60 24.33
C ASP A 485 -37.26 8.88 24.95
N LEU A 486 -37.07 8.58 26.24
CA LEU A 486 -35.75 8.66 26.89
C LEU A 486 -34.72 7.74 26.24
N ALA A 487 -35.06 6.47 25.99
CA ALA A 487 -34.18 5.53 25.32
C ALA A 487 -33.74 6.02 23.93
N ASN A 488 -34.69 6.55 23.16
CA ASN A 488 -34.41 7.13 21.85
C ASN A 488 -33.50 8.37 21.94
N SER A 489 -33.72 9.22 22.94
CA SER A 489 -32.88 10.41 23.20
C SER A 489 -31.46 10.02 23.57
N GLN A 490 -31.25 9.03 24.43
CA GLN A 490 -29.94 8.51 24.84
C GLN A 490 -29.18 7.86 23.66
N ARG A 491 -29.87 7.05 22.85
CA ARG A 491 -29.26 6.47 21.62
C ARG A 491 -28.86 7.56 20.64
N ARG A 492 -29.73 8.57 20.43
CA ARG A 492 -29.41 9.70 19.52
C ARG A 492 -28.19 10.47 20.00
N TYR A 493 -28.09 10.76 21.29
CA TYR A 493 -26.96 11.43 21.89
C TYR A 493 -25.66 10.64 21.65
N SER A 494 -25.63 9.34 21.96
CA SER A 494 -24.46 8.48 21.77
C SER A 494 -24.02 8.42 20.29
N ARG A 495 -24.96 8.29 19.36
CA ARG A 495 -24.68 8.28 17.91
C ARG A 495 -24.18 9.63 17.41
N THR A 496 -24.73 10.73 17.92
CA THR A 496 -24.26 12.08 17.56
C THR A 496 -22.83 12.31 18.06
N LEU A 497 -22.52 11.89 19.29
CA LEU A 497 -21.18 11.99 19.88
C LEU A 497 -20.14 11.23 19.02
N VAL A 498 -20.46 9.98 18.67
CA VAL A 498 -19.59 9.15 17.83
C VAL A 498 -19.44 9.72 16.42
N ARG A 499 -20.54 10.22 15.83
CA ARG A 499 -20.51 10.84 14.49
C ARG A 499 -19.61 12.08 14.45
N THR A 500 -19.68 12.91 15.48
CA THR A 500 -18.81 14.10 15.62
C THR A 500 -17.34 13.70 15.80
N ALA A 501 -17.05 12.69 16.64
CA ALA A 501 -15.69 12.17 16.81
C ALA A 501 -15.10 11.58 15.50
N LYS A 502 -15.93 10.85 14.73
CA LYS A 502 -15.54 10.33 13.41
C LYS A 502 -15.24 11.45 12.42
N ALA A 503 -16.05 12.51 12.39
CA ALA A 503 -15.81 13.67 11.52
C ALA A 503 -14.50 14.39 11.89
N ALA A 504 -14.19 14.52 13.17
CA ALA A 504 -12.93 15.08 13.64
C ALA A 504 -11.72 14.21 13.23
N ALA A 505 -11.82 12.88 13.34
CA ALA A 505 -10.78 11.97 12.90
C ALA A 505 -10.54 12.05 11.37
N GLU A 506 -11.61 12.13 10.58
CA GLU A 506 -11.52 12.29 9.12
C GLU A 506 -10.87 13.62 8.74
N LEU A 507 -11.24 14.72 9.40
CA LEU A 507 -10.69 16.04 9.12
C LEU A 507 -9.19 16.10 9.39
N ARG A 508 -8.69 15.44 10.45
CA ARG A 508 -7.25 15.33 10.75
C ARG A 508 -6.47 14.61 9.65
N VAL A 509 -7.07 13.61 8.97
CA VAL A 509 -6.44 12.92 7.84
C VAL A 509 -6.39 13.81 6.60
N LEU A 510 -7.44 14.59 6.35
CA LEU A 510 -7.55 15.45 5.17
C LEU A 510 -6.73 16.74 5.30
N ALA A 511 -6.71 17.33 6.48
CA ALA A 511 -6.01 18.58 6.81
C ALA A 511 -5.25 18.37 8.14
N PRO A 512 -4.03 17.81 8.12
CA PRO A 512 -3.24 17.61 9.32
C PRO A 512 -3.01 18.91 10.10
N GLU A 513 -3.10 18.84 11.44
CA GLU A 513 -2.72 19.96 12.31
C GLU A 513 -1.20 19.95 12.50
N HIS A 514 -0.58 21.12 12.55
CA HIS A 514 0.82 21.22 12.98
C HIS A 514 0.90 20.85 14.46
N GLU A 515 1.67 19.78 14.79
CA GLU A 515 2.05 19.47 16.17
C GLU A 515 3.00 20.51 16.74
#